data_b32374cc587af38c8ba864dee9413f8f
#
_entry.id   b32374cc587af38c8ba864dee9413f8f
#
_cell.length_a   1.000
_cell.length_b   1.000
_cell.length_c   1.000
_cell.angle_alpha   90.00
_cell.angle_beta   90.00
_cell.angle_gamma   90.00
#
_symmetry.space_group_name_H-M   'P 1'
#
loop_
_entity.id
_entity.type
_entity.pdbx_description
1 polymer ?
#
loop_
_entity_poly.entity_id
_entity_poly.type
_entity_poly.pdbx_seq_one_letter_code
_entity_poly.pdbx_strand_id
1 'polypeptide(L)'
;MNNPRYLLDTNICIAYKKRKPGIPERIDSLATGEAAMSVVTWGELVLGAEKSQQRDKSFAILKRVREIIPVLGIDDAVGDHYGAIRGELEKAGKPIGPNDLWIAAHARAQEASLVTNNTREFERVAGLALEDWTS
;
A
#
# COMPACT_ATOMS: atom_id res chain seq x y z
N MET A 1 -15.53 13.62 5.01
CA MET A 1 -15.09 12.29 4.57
C MET A 1 -13.82 11.92 5.29
N ASN A 2 -13.76 10.68 5.74
CA ASN A 2 -12.62 10.24 6.50
C ASN A 2 -11.58 9.63 5.58
N ASN A 3 -10.35 10.15 5.67
CA ASN A 3 -9.23 9.50 5.02
C ASN A 3 -8.89 8.22 5.77
N PRO A 4 -8.33 7.21 5.12
CA PRO A 4 -7.89 6.02 5.83
C PRO A 4 -6.78 6.39 6.83
N ARG A 5 -6.75 5.70 7.94
CA ARG A 5 -5.68 5.83 8.91
C ARG A 5 -4.41 5.12 8.45
N TYR A 6 -4.59 4.03 7.72
CA TYR A 6 -3.50 3.19 7.25
C TYR A 6 -3.60 2.97 5.74
N LEU A 7 -2.48 3.09 5.06
CA LEU A 7 -2.36 2.63 3.68
C LEU A 7 -1.47 1.38 3.72
N LEU A 8 -1.99 0.26 3.20
CA LEU A 8 -1.28 -1.01 3.27
C LEU A 8 -0.43 -1.20 2.03
N ASP A 9 0.86 -1.45 2.22
CA ASP A 9 1.78 -1.79 1.13
C ASP A 9 1.37 -3.13 0.49
N THR A 10 1.84 -3.35 -0.72
CA THR A 10 1.53 -4.55 -1.50
C THR A 10 1.84 -5.83 -0.74
N ASN A 11 3.00 -5.91 -0.08
CA ASN A 11 3.38 -7.10 0.68
C ASN A 11 2.44 -7.39 1.85
N ILE A 12 1.88 -6.35 2.47
CA ILE A 12 0.92 -6.52 3.56
C ILE A 12 -0.41 -7.03 3.01
N CYS A 13 -0.86 -6.52 1.85
CA CYS A 13 -2.06 -7.02 1.19
C CYS A 13 -1.90 -8.48 0.77
N ILE A 14 -0.72 -8.87 0.29
CA ILE A 14 -0.41 -10.26 -0.04
C ILE A 14 -0.45 -11.12 1.23
N ALA A 15 0.12 -10.64 2.33
CA ALA A 15 0.10 -11.36 3.60
C ALA A 15 -1.33 -11.56 4.10
N TYR A 16 -2.20 -10.54 3.93
CA TYR A 16 -3.61 -10.66 4.27
C TYR A 16 -4.29 -11.72 3.40
N LYS A 17 -4.08 -11.66 2.09
CA LYS A 17 -4.65 -12.62 1.13
C LYS A 17 -4.24 -14.06 1.47
N LYS A 18 -2.98 -14.25 1.87
CA LYS A 18 -2.44 -15.56 2.22
C LYS A 18 -2.75 -15.97 3.67
N ARG A 19 -3.48 -15.15 4.40
CA ARG A 19 -3.88 -15.39 5.77
C ARG A 19 -2.68 -15.63 6.70
N LYS A 20 -1.60 -14.88 6.51
CA LYS A 20 -0.42 -15.00 7.39
C LYS A 20 -0.77 -14.57 8.81
N PRO A 21 -0.39 -15.38 9.84
CA PRO A 21 -0.78 -15.10 11.22
C PRO A 21 -0.42 -13.69 11.68
N GLY A 22 -1.35 -13.05 12.37
CA GLY A 22 -1.21 -11.70 12.90
C GLY A 22 -1.75 -10.62 11.99
N ILE A 23 -1.70 -10.80 10.68
CA ILE A 23 -2.12 -9.78 9.72
C ILE A 23 -3.66 -9.76 9.57
N PRO A 24 -4.32 -10.91 9.29
CA PRO A 24 -5.80 -10.88 9.19
C PRO A 24 -6.47 -10.40 10.47
N GLU A 25 -5.98 -10.85 11.62
CA GLU A 25 -6.53 -10.45 12.90
C GLU A 25 -6.48 -8.94 13.08
N ARG A 26 -5.36 -8.33 12.71
CA ARG A 26 -5.19 -6.89 12.88
C ARG A 26 -6.08 -6.10 11.92
N ILE A 27 -6.13 -6.51 10.65
CA ILE A 27 -6.95 -5.83 9.64
C ILE A 27 -8.42 -6.01 9.94
N ASP A 28 -8.85 -7.23 10.27
CA ASP A 28 -10.26 -7.52 10.54
C ASP A 28 -10.78 -6.83 11.80
N SER A 29 -9.88 -6.41 12.70
CA SER A 29 -10.26 -5.67 13.91
C SER A 29 -10.52 -4.19 13.64
N LEU A 30 -10.14 -3.67 12.47
CA LEU A 30 -10.34 -2.27 12.12
C LEU A 30 -11.73 -2.03 11.58
N ALA A 31 -12.22 -0.79 11.71
CA ALA A 31 -13.44 -0.38 11.04
C ALA A 31 -13.21 -0.35 9.53
N THR A 32 -14.26 -0.68 8.76
CA THR A 32 -14.18 -0.63 7.30
C THR A 32 -13.74 0.76 6.83
N GLY A 33 -12.70 0.81 5.99
CA GLY A 33 -12.16 2.06 5.48
C GLY A 33 -11.04 2.65 6.31
N GLU A 34 -10.79 2.13 7.53
CA GLU A 34 -9.62 2.55 8.30
C GLU A 34 -8.31 2.16 7.62
N ALA A 35 -8.29 1.01 6.98
CA ALA A 35 -7.17 0.57 6.16
C ALA A 35 -7.62 0.53 4.70
N ALA A 36 -6.75 0.95 3.82
CA ALA A 36 -7.01 0.99 2.38
C ALA A 36 -5.73 0.65 1.63
N MET A 37 -5.84 0.45 0.33
CA MET A 37 -4.68 0.25 -0.53
C MET A 37 -4.69 1.28 -1.66
N SER A 38 -3.50 1.63 -2.14
CA SER A 38 -3.36 2.43 -3.34
C SER A 38 -3.81 1.66 -4.57
N VAL A 39 -4.33 2.36 -5.58
CA VAL A 39 -4.59 1.75 -6.89
C VAL A 39 -3.31 1.14 -7.48
N VAL A 40 -2.14 1.65 -7.11
CA VAL A 40 -0.86 1.07 -7.52
C VAL A 40 -0.70 -0.35 -6.97
N THR A 41 -1.00 -0.52 -5.68
CA THR A 41 -1.00 -1.85 -5.03
C THR A 41 -2.03 -2.76 -5.69
N TRP A 42 -3.23 -2.23 -5.95
CA TRP A 42 -4.27 -3.00 -6.63
C TRP A 42 -3.79 -3.51 -7.98
N GLY A 43 -3.13 -2.66 -8.77
CA GLY A 43 -2.56 -3.06 -10.06
C GLY A 43 -1.55 -4.19 -9.92
N GLU A 44 -0.71 -4.15 -8.90
CA GLU A 44 0.26 -5.22 -8.64
C GLU A 44 -0.43 -6.53 -8.27
N LEU A 45 -1.50 -6.47 -7.47
CA LEU A 45 -2.28 -7.66 -7.11
C LEU A 45 -2.98 -8.25 -8.34
N VAL A 46 -3.55 -7.39 -9.20
CA VAL A 46 -4.20 -7.82 -10.44
C VAL A 46 -3.18 -8.49 -11.37
N LEU A 47 -1.99 -7.93 -11.49
CA LEU A 47 -0.93 -8.56 -12.29
C LEU A 47 -0.62 -9.96 -11.76
N GLY A 48 -0.53 -10.13 -10.45
CA GLY A 48 -0.32 -11.45 -9.85
C GLY A 48 -1.42 -12.43 -10.19
N ALA A 49 -2.68 -11.99 -10.18
CA ALA A 49 -3.81 -12.83 -10.54
C ALA A 49 -3.80 -13.20 -12.03
N GLU A 50 -3.45 -12.24 -12.90
CA GLU A 50 -3.35 -12.50 -14.34
C GLU A 50 -2.30 -13.57 -14.66
N LYS A 51 -1.22 -13.61 -13.89
CA LYS A 51 -0.14 -14.58 -14.09
C LYS A 51 -0.36 -15.90 -13.35
N SER A 52 -1.44 -16.00 -12.58
CA SER A 52 -1.72 -17.20 -11.79
C SER A 52 -2.19 -18.34 -12.66
N GLN A 53 -1.78 -19.56 -12.32
CA GLN A 53 -2.29 -20.77 -12.97
C GLN A 53 -3.75 -21.03 -12.58
N GLN A 54 -4.25 -20.38 -11.53
CA GLN A 54 -5.64 -20.46 -11.08
C GLN A 54 -6.25 -19.07 -11.15
N ARG A 55 -6.28 -18.51 -12.34
CA ARG A 55 -6.65 -17.13 -12.58
C ARG A 55 -8.02 -16.76 -11.98
N ASP A 56 -9.06 -17.54 -12.28
CA ASP A 56 -10.43 -17.23 -11.81
C ASP A 56 -10.52 -17.27 -10.29
N LYS A 57 -9.87 -18.24 -9.67
CA LYS A 57 -9.82 -18.34 -8.20
C LYS A 57 -9.09 -17.16 -7.60
N SER A 58 -7.97 -16.75 -8.21
CA SER A 58 -7.20 -15.60 -7.75
C SER A 58 -8.00 -14.31 -7.82
N PHE A 59 -8.74 -14.08 -8.90
CA PHE A 59 -9.60 -12.90 -9.03
C PHE A 59 -10.76 -12.92 -8.03
N ALA A 60 -11.33 -14.08 -7.76
CA ALA A 60 -12.39 -14.20 -6.75
C ALA A 60 -11.87 -13.81 -5.36
N ILE A 61 -10.62 -14.20 -5.03
CA ILE A 61 -10.00 -13.81 -3.77
C ILE A 61 -9.78 -12.31 -3.71
N LEU A 62 -9.27 -11.71 -4.80
CA LEU A 62 -9.02 -10.27 -4.85
C LEU A 62 -10.32 -9.46 -4.70
N LYS A 63 -11.42 -9.95 -5.26
CA LYS A 63 -12.72 -9.29 -5.10
C LYS A 63 -13.09 -9.18 -3.63
N ARG A 64 -12.87 -10.24 -2.86
CA ARG A 64 -13.14 -10.23 -1.41
C ARG A 64 -12.18 -9.33 -0.65
N VAL A 65 -10.90 -9.35 -1.04
CA VAL A 65 -9.88 -8.50 -0.41
C VAL A 65 -10.26 -7.03 -0.53
N ARG A 66 -10.65 -6.58 -1.73
CA ARG A 66 -10.98 -5.16 -1.94
C ARG A 66 -12.26 -4.71 -1.23
N GLU A 67 -13.13 -5.63 -0.88
CA GLU A 67 -14.32 -5.30 -0.07
C GLU A 67 -13.93 -4.91 1.35
N ILE A 68 -12.83 -5.47 1.86
CA ILE A 68 -12.33 -5.22 3.21
C ILE A 68 -11.28 -4.11 3.22
N ILE A 69 -10.42 -4.10 2.20
CA ILE A 69 -9.36 -3.11 2.02
C ILE A 69 -9.68 -2.32 0.75
N PRO A 70 -10.41 -1.20 0.86
CA PRO A 70 -10.82 -0.44 -0.32
C PRO A 70 -9.64 0.08 -1.14
N VAL A 71 -9.85 0.21 -2.44
CA VAL A 71 -8.84 0.74 -3.36
C VAL A 71 -9.05 2.25 -3.51
N LEU A 72 -7.99 3.02 -3.29
CA LEU A 72 -8.01 4.47 -3.46
C LEU A 72 -7.31 4.88 -4.74
N GLY A 73 -7.95 5.78 -5.49
CA GLY A 73 -7.35 6.36 -6.68
C GLY A 73 -6.33 7.43 -6.37
N ILE A 74 -5.50 7.73 -7.35
CA ILE A 74 -4.48 8.77 -7.28
C ILE A 74 -5.05 10.08 -7.81
N ASP A 75 -4.81 11.17 -7.08
CA ASP A 75 -5.23 12.51 -7.48
C ASP A 75 -4.02 13.45 -7.61
N ASP A 76 -4.28 14.73 -7.85
CA ASP A 76 -3.26 15.75 -8.04
C ASP A 76 -2.34 15.87 -6.82
N ALA A 77 -2.90 15.79 -5.62
CA ALA A 77 -2.11 15.90 -4.40
C ALA A 77 -1.08 14.77 -4.30
N VAL A 78 -1.45 13.56 -4.70
CA VAL A 78 -0.51 12.44 -4.75
C VAL A 78 0.61 12.73 -5.75
N GLY A 79 0.29 13.31 -6.91
CA GLY A 79 1.28 13.72 -7.89
C GLY A 79 2.27 14.74 -7.34
N ASP A 80 1.78 15.72 -6.59
CA ASP A 80 2.62 16.73 -5.96
C ASP A 80 3.61 16.08 -4.98
N HIS A 81 3.13 15.17 -4.16
CA HIS A 81 3.98 14.44 -3.22
C HIS A 81 4.99 13.54 -3.94
N TYR A 82 4.56 12.88 -5.02
CA TYR A 82 5.44 12.05 -5.82
C TYR A 82 6.64 12.84 -6.35
N GLY A 83 6.38 13.99 -6.95
CA GLY A 83 7.44 14.84 -7.50
C GLY A 83 8.41 15.33 -6.42
N ALA A 84 7.87 15.76 -5.28
CA ALA A 84 8.69 16.25 -4.18
C ALA A 84 9.56 15.14 -3.59
N ILE A 85 8.99 13.97 -3.35
CA ILE A 85 9.72 12.83 -2.78
C ILE A 85 10.82 12.36 -3.73
N ARG A 86 10.45 12.15 -4.98
CA ARG A 86 11.40 11.64 -5.97
C ARG A 86 12.57 12.62 -6.18
N GLY A 87 12.25 13.91 -6.29
CA GLY A 87 13.28 14.94 -6.45
C GLY A 87 14.28 14.94 -5.31
N GLU A 88 13.77 14.82 -4.08
CA GLU A 88 14.62 14.79 -2.89
C GLU A 88 15.49 13.54 -2.83
N LEU A 89 14.92 12.38 -3.13
CA LEU A 89 15.67 11.12 -3.10
C LEU A 89 16.73 11.07 -4.20
N GLU A 90 16.43 11.58 -5.38
CA GLU A 90 17.42 11.64 -6.47
C GLU A 90 18.58 12.55 -6.11
N LYS A 91 18.31 13.71 -5.50
CA LYS A 91 19.34 14.60 -5.00
C LYS A 91 20.23 13.92 -3.96
N ALA A 92 19.64 13.13 -3.08
CA ALA A 92 20.38 12.44 -2.04
C ALA A 92 21.10 11.18 -2.54
N GLY A 93 20.88 10.78 -3.79
CA GLY A 93 21.45 9.55 -4.32
C GLY A 93 20.88 8.28 -3.71
N LYS A 94 19.63 8.34 -3.22
CA LYS A 94 18.98 7.23 -2.53
C LYS A 94 17.62 6.91 -3.15
N PRO A 95 17.57 6.54 -4.44
CA PRO A 95 16.30 6.27 -5.11
C PRO A 95 15.63 5.02 -4.54
N ILE A 96 14.30 4.98 -4.69
CA ILE A 96 13.50 3.79 -4.41
C ILE A 96 12.74 3.42 -5.68
N GLY A 97 12.15 2.20 -5.70
CA GLY A 97 11.44 1.73 -6.88
C GLY A 97 10.25 2.62 -7.26
N PRO A 98 9.88 2.67 -8.56
CA PRO A 98 8.83 3.59 -9.03
C PRO A 98 7.46 3.33 -8.40
N ASN A 99 7.05 2.08 -8.22
CA ASN A 99 5.77 1.79 -7.57
C ASN A 99 5.82 2.17 -6.10
N ASP A 100 6.93 1.93 -5.43
CA ASP A 100 7.10 2.33 -4.03
C ASP A 100 7.07 3.83 -3.86
N LEU A 101 7.60 4.60 -4.85
CA LEU A 101 7.49 6.05 -4.85
C LEU A 101 6.03 6.49 -4.87
N TRP A 102 5.21 5.90 -5.75
CA TRP A 102 3.78 6.22 -5.82
C TRP A 102 3.05 5.85 -4.54
N ILE A 103 3.36 4.68 -3.97
CA ILE A 103 2.74 4.22 -2.72
C ILE A 103 3.10 5.16 -1.55
N ALA A 104 4.37 5.54 -1.44
CA ALA A 104 4.82 6.49 -0.42
C ALA A 104 4.14 7.85 -0.58
N ALA A 105 4.07 8.35 -1.80
CA ALA A 105 3.41 9.61 -2.11
C ALA A 105 1.93 9.56 -1.74
N HIS A 106 1.27 8.46 -2.05
CA HIS A 106 -0.15 8.27 -1.77
C HIS A 106 -0.41 8.29 -0.26
N ALA A 107 0.38 7.55 0.51
CA ALA A 107 0.26 7.53 1.97
C ALA A 107 0.49 8.91 2.57
N ARG A 108 1.55 9.61 2.14
CA ARG A 108 1.85 10.94 2.67
C ARG A 108 0.78 11.96 2.33
N ALA A 109 0.25 11.91 1.09
CA ALA A 109 -0.82 12.81 0.67
C ALA A 109 -2.11 12.60 1.46
N GLN A 110 -2.40 11.36 1.84
CA GLN A 110 -3.58 11.02 2.65
C GLN A 110 -3.34 11.24 4.15
N GLU A 111 -2.13 11.60 4.54
CA GLU A 111 -1.75 11.68 5.95
C GLU A 111 -1.98 10.36 6.68
N ALA A 112 -1.82 9.26 5.97
CA ALA A 112 -1.96 7.91 6.50
C ALA A 112 -0.60 7.33 6.86
N SER A 113 -0.57 6.43 7.83
CA SER A 113 0.64 5.64 8.08
C SER A 113 0.74 4.56 7.02
N LEU A 114 1.91 4.42 6.42
CA LEU A 114 2.17 3.32 5.50
C LEU A 114 2.54 2.08 6.29
N VAL A 115 1.77 1.02 6.13
CA VAL A 115 2.04 -0.26 6.78
C VAL A 115 2.83 -1.12 5.80
N THR A 116 4.04 -1.46 6.18
CA THR A 116 4.98 -2.18 5.30
C THR A 116 5.96 -2.99 6.14
N ASN A 117 6.48 -4.07 5.58
CA ASN A 117 7.60 -4.79 6.17
C ASN A 117 8.95 -4.33 5.60
N ASN A 118 8.93 -3.39 4.66
CA ASN A 118 10.13 -2.84 4.03
C ASN A 118 10.42 -1.43 4.56
N THR A 119 10.48 -1.30 5.88
CA THR A 119 10.67 0.00 6.52
C THR A 119 11.99 0.64 6.15
N ARG A 120 13.03 -0.17 5.92
CA ARG A 120 14.35 0.32 5.57
C ARG A 120 14.36 1.20 4.31
N GLU A 121 13.61 0.80 3.28
CA GLU A 121 13.50 1.58 2.06
C GLU A 121 12.68 2.83 2.27
N PHE A 122 11.50 2.68 2.91
CA PHE A 122 10.57 3.80 3.08
C PHE A 122 11.02 4.81 4.12
N GLU A 123 11.94 4.47 5.02
CA GLU A 123 12.53 5.42 5.97
C GLU A 123 13.25 6.57 5.24
N ARG A 124 13.64 6.37 4.00
CA ARG A 124 14.27 7.42 3.19
C ARG A 124 13.33 8.55 2.86
N VAL A 125 12.02 8.35 3.00
CA VAL A 125 11.00 9.36 2.65
C VAL A 125 10.69 10.22 3.86
N ALA A 126 11.05 11.50 3.78
CA ALA A 126 10.78 12.44 4.86
C ALA A 126 9.27 12.67 5.01
N GLY A 127 8.82 12.78 6.25
CA GLY A 127 7.42 13.10 6.55
C GLY A 127 6.44 11.94 6.36
N LEU A 128 6.93 10.73 6.12
CA LEU A 128 6.10 9.54 5.97
C LEU A 128 6.07 8.74 7.27
N ALA A 129 4.88 8.55 7.83
CA ALA A 129 4.70 7.70 9.00
C ALA A 129 4.69 6.24 8.58
N LEU A 130 5.42 5.39 9.29
CA LEU A 130 5.56 3.97 8.97
C LEU A 130 5.16 3.11 10.16
N GLU A 131 4.55 1.95 9.86
CA GLU A 131 4.31 0.89 10.85
C GLU A 131 4.62 -0.46 10.21
N ASP A 132 5.21 -1.34 11.01
CA ASP A 132 5.48 -2.72 10.59
C ASP A 132 4.62 -3.66 11.46
N TRP A 133 3.63 -4.31 10.84
CA TRP A 133 2.73 -5.23 11.53
C TRP A 133 3.22 -6.68 11.46
N THR A 134 4.39 -6.93 10.89
CA THR A 134 4.95 -8.28 10.74
C THR A 134 5.95 -8.65 11.82
N SER A 135 6.36 -7.68 12.61
CA SER A 135 7.35 -7.92 13.69
C SER A 135 6.71 -8.19 15.03
#